data_264507803efb0ab3cb8c57d335d34ea7
#
_entry.id   264507803efb0ab3cb8c57d335d34ea7
#
_cell.length_a   1.000
_cell.length_b   1.000
_cell.length_c   1.000
_cell.angle_alpha   90.00
_cell.angle_beta   90.00
_cell.angle_gamma   90.00
#
_symmetry.space_group_name_H-M   'P 1'
#
loop_
_entity.id
_entity.type
_entity.pdbx_description
1 polymer ?
#
loop_
_entity_poly.entity_id
_entity_poly.type
_entity_poly.pdbx_seq_one_letter_code
_entity_poly.pdbx_strand_id
1 'polypeptide(L)'
;MLDSDPSSSKKLRLEVVADIGLGKPSAQKRRRSSGIPMRVQSAASTHRANKQKRQRQLDVPTGRNYTDPIGMRWSQNSCAYDSIFTPIYLLWCIYRDTWTEEIQRTGSTVAMQLVEGFIRFEKGLGSLEDARDEVRRTLARTERGCVYGNYTSLDSICSVWFKTNEVVFERFYQCPNGHRVHHSNDCDAYLSIGTVVYASISQWISINSEHTSVRCQICSRSAGIRLRFCSCPPILAFQVDPTTYMDHNLSVQIGNRVQVQRYALAAVIYYAHEHFTAQIITRDGRVWFYDGMAIARQNNPALENVGSINDMSFNMQTCHGTRGGSPCMAMYARI
;
A
#
# COMPACT_ATOMS: atom_id res chain seq x y z
N MET A 1 2.86 -41.57 41.97
CA MET A 1 1.97 -40.54 42.51
C MET A 1 2.70 -39.22 42.46
N LEU A 2 2.41 -38.42 41.49
CA LEU A 2 2.26 -36.95 41.49
C LEU A 2 2.03 -36.55 40.05
N ASP A 3 0.76 -36.39 39.73
CA ASP A 3 0.25 -35.80 38.50
C ASP A 3 0.65 -34.32 38.46
N SER A 4 1.17 -33.86 37.36
CA SER A 4 1.27 -32.42 37.04
C SER A 4 0.80 -32.19 35.61
N ASP A 5 -0.37 -31.61 35.54
CA ASP A 5 -1.17 -31.13 34.44
C ASP A 5 -0.43 -30.06 33.63
N PRO A 6 -0.35 -30.14 32.30
CA PRO A 6 0.13 -29.01 31.48
C PRO A 6 -1.04 -28.16 31.06
N SER A 7 -1.38 -27.15 31.87
CA SER A 7 -2.38 -26.15 31.52
C SER A 7 -1.85 -25.11 30.54
N SER A 8 -2.58 -24.97 29.44
CA SER A 8 -3.02 -23.73 28.84
C SER A 8 -1.97 -22.71 28.39
N SER A 9 -1.40 -22.89 27.20
CA SER A 9 -0.84 -21.75 26.46
C SER A 9 -1.95 -20.98 25.76
N LYS A 10 -2.37 -19.85 26.36
CA LYS A 10 -3.28 -18.88 25.76
C LYS A 10 -2.61 -18.25 24.54
N LYS A 11 -3.20 -18.46 23.37
CA LYS A 11 -2.94 -17.65 22.17
C LYS A 11 -3.27 -16.20 22.47
N LEU A 12 -2.25 -15.36 22.58
CA LEU A 12 -2.41 -13.91 22.53
C LEU A 12 -2.67 -13.52 21.07
N ARG A 13 -3.96 -13.42 20.73
CA ARG A 13 -4.43 -12.69 19.57
C ARG A 13 -4.38 -11.23 19.97
N LEU A 14 -3.46 -10.46 19.40
CA LEU A 14 -3.51 -9.00 19.46
C LEU A 14 -4.63 -8.55 18.51
N GLU A 15 -5.87 -8.51 19.04
CA GLU A 15 -6.93 -7.71 18.46
C GLU A 15 -6.68 -6.27 18.90
N VAL A 16 -6.23 -5.44 17.97
CA VAL A 16 -6.30 -3.99 18.13
C VAL A 16 -7.77 -3.62 17.95
N VAL A 17 -8.53 -3.75 19.03
CA VAL A 17 -9.88 -3.19 19.13
C VAL A 17 -9.72 -1.71 19.38
N ALA A 18 -9.93 -0.90 18.35
CA ALA A 18 -10.18 0.52 18.52
C ALA A 18 -11.56 0.68 19.16
N ASP A 19 -11.58 0.95 20.46
CA ASP A 19 -12.80 1.26 21.22
C ASP A 19 -13.25 2.67 20.84
N ILE A 20 -14.07 2.77 19.79
CA ILE A 20 -14.73 4.02 19.42
C ILE A 20 -15.99 4.12 20.26
N GLY A 21 -15.91 4.90 21.34
CA GLY A 21 -17.04 5.29 22.18
C GLY A 21 -18.14 5.95 21.36
N LEU A 22 -19.21 5.23 21.12
CA LEU A 22 -20.46 5.76 20.55
C LEU A 22 -21.14 6.66 21.57
N GLY A 23 -20.92 7.96 21.44
CA GLY A 23 -21.71 8.98 22.13
C GLY A 23 -23.16 8.96 21.64
N LYS A 24 -24.09 8.68 22.55
CA LYS A 24 -25.54 8.74 22.30
C LYS A 24 -25.97 10.14 21.88
N PRO A 25 -26.78 10.31 20.83
CA PRO A 25 -27.35 11.62 20.52
C PRO A 25 -28.45 11.98 21.52
N SER A 26 -28.29 13.12 22.17
CA SER A 26 -29.31 13.74 23.04
C SER A 26 -30.49 14.22 22.20
N ALA A 27 -31.68 13.80 22.58
CA ALA A 27 -32.93 14.22 21.98
C ALA A 27 -33.21 15.70 22.31
N GLN A 28 -33.12 16.55 21.31
CA GLN A 28 -33.53 17.96 21.42
C GLN A 28 -35.01 18.10 21.05
N LYS A 29 -35.81 18.51 22.05
CA LYS A 29 -37.25 18.79 21.97
C LYS A 29 -37.57 19.88 20.93
N ARG A 30 -38.38 19.54 19.95
CA ARG A 30 -39.03 20.50 19.05
C ARG A 30 -40.03 21.34 19.81
N ARG A 31 -39.81 22.65 19.88
CA ARG A 31 -40.87 23.64 20.19
C ARG A 31 -41.60 23.94 18.88
N ARG A 32 -42.93 23.73 18.95
CA ARG A 32 -43.91 24.26 17.97
C ARG A 32 -44.08 25.73 18.23
N SER A 33 -44.01 26.57 17.22
CA SER A 33 -44.63 27.87 17.19
C SER A 33 -45.47 28.02 15.93
N SER A 34 -46.67 28.45 16.20
CA SER A 34 -47.85 28.67 15.37
C SER A 34 -47.68 29.79 14.33
N GLY A 35 -48.27 29.57 13.23
CA GLY A 35 -48.67 30.25 12.07
C GLY A 35 -48.75 31.77 12.01
N ILE A 36 -48.68 32.23 10.75
CA ILE A 36 -49.53 33.26 10.13
C ILE A 36 -49.30 33.16 8.61
N PRO A 37 -50.36 33.17 7.77
CA PRO A 37 -50.20 33.13 6.29
C PRO A 37 -50.24 34.55 5.72
N MET A 38 -49.37 34.87 4.77
CA MET A 38 -49.60 36.02 3.91
C MET A 38 -49.02 35.83 2.48
N ARG A 39 -49.98 35.77 1.60
CA ARG A 39 -50.13 36.49 0.31
C ARG A 39 -49.15 36.19 -0.83
N VAL A 40 -49.74 35.55 -1.82
CA VAL A 40 -49.30 35.39 -3.20
C VAL A 40 -49.06 36.77 -3.85
N GLN A 41 -47.89 36.93 -4.46
CA GLN A 41 -47.75 37.80 -5.63
C GLN A 41 -46.82 37.11 -6.65
N SER A 42 -47.40 36.85 -7.81
CA SER A 42 -46.75 36.41 -9.03
C SER A 42 -45.90 37.52 -9.62
N ALA A 43 -44.64 37.23 -9.91
CA ALA A 43 -43.89 37.95 -10.92
C ALA A 43 -43.00 36.95 -11.64
N ALA A 44 -43.40 36.64 -12.84
CA ALA A 44 -42.55 35.93 -13.82
C ALA A 44 -41.34 36.81 -14.16
N SER A 45 -40.13 36.32 -13.87
CA SER A 45 -38.89 36.85 -14.43
C SER A 45 -38.02 35.67 -14.86
N THR A 46 -38.05 35.48 -16.16
CA THR A 46 -37.15 34.60 -16.92
C THR A 46 -35.73 35.12 -16.82
N HIS A 47 -34.96 34.61 -15.87
CA HIS A 47 -33.51 34.66 -15.95
C HIS A 47 -32.96 33.24 -16.23
N ARG A 48 -32.70 33.01 -17.53
CA ARG A 48 -31.77 31.98 -17.97
C ARG A 48 -30.40 32.24 -17.32
N ALA A 49 -30.18 31.70 -16.15
CA ALA A 49 -28.85 31.63 -15.59
C ALA A 49 -28.06 30.59 -16.40
N ASN A 50 -27.27 31.08 -17.31
CA ASN A 50 -26.23 30.36 -18.01
C ASN A 50 -25.24 29.82 -16.96
N LYS A 51 -25.48 28.58 -16.50
CA LYS A 51 -24.50 27.81 -15.72
C LYS A 51 -23.36 27.45 -16.67
N GLN A 52 -22.51 28.43 -17.03
CA GLN A 52 -21.17 28.13 -17.49
C GLN A 52 -20.46 27.38 -16.38
N LYS A 53 -20.49 26.03 -16.45
CA LYS A 53 -19.52 25.16 -15.83
C LYS A 53 -18.15 25.68 -16.28
N ARG A 54 -17.54 26.54 -15.48
CA ARG A 54 -16.12 26.82 -15.58
C ARG A 54 -15.43 25.47 -15.24
N GLN A 55 -15.33 24.65 -16.26
CA GLN A 55 -14.34 23.60 -16.35
C GLN A 55 -13.02 24.35 -16.29
N ARG A 56 -12.43 24.45 -15.10
CA ARG A 56 -11.03 24.84 -14.96
C ARG A 56 -10.26 23.73 -15.69
N GLN A 57 -10.06 23.98 -16.97
CA GLN A 57 -9.04 23.29 -17.75
C GLN A 57 -7.74 23.61 -17.00
N LEU A 58 -7.26 22.67 -16.21
CA LEU A 58 -5.87 22.68 -15.78
C LEU A 58 -5.09 22.62 -17.08
N ASP A 59 -4.44 23.71 -17.45
CA ASP A 59 -3.44 23.75 -18.51
C ASP A 59 -2.31 22.79 -18.09
N VAL A 60 -2.48 21.55 -18.47
CA VAL A 60 -1.45 20.53 -18.35
C VAL A 60 -0.56 20.67 -19.55
N PRO A 61 0.69 21.15 -19.41
CA PRO A 61 1.58 21.29 -20.55
C PRO A 61 1.75 19.95 -21.24
N THR A 62 1.32 19.83 -22.48
CA THR A 62 1.58 18.69 -23.34
C THR A 62 3.06 18.69 -23.71
N GLY A 63 3.81 17.73 -23.19
CA GLY A 63 5.25 17.63 -23.42
C GLY A 63 6.06 17.84 -22.14
N ARG A 64 5.72 17.10 -21.07
CA ARG A 64 6.34 17.27 -19.75
C ARG A 64 7.65 16.53 -19.68
N ASN A 65 8.75 17.26 -19.76
CA ASN A 65 9.97 16.87 -19.03
C ASN A 65 9.72 17.19 -17.55
N TYR A 66 9.14 16.27 -16.80
CA TYR A 66 9.09 16.40 -15.35
C TYR A 66 10.53 16.31 -14.82
N THR A 67 11.09 17.45 -14.45
CA THR A 67 12.35 17.48 -13.71
C THR A 67 12.15 16.92 -12.31
N ASP A 68 10.95 17.09 -11.74
CA ASP A 68 10.60 16.64 -10.41
C ASP A 68 9.40 15.68 -10.42
N PRO A 69 9.45 14.59 -9.61
CA PRO A 69 8.33 13.69 -9.45
C PRO A 69 7.09 14.40 -8.90
N ILE A 70 5.93 13.91 -9.29
CA ILE A 70 4.64 14.41 -8.81
C ILE A 70 3.89 13.33 -8.05
N GLY A 71 3.02 13.76 -7.13
CA GLY A 71 2.18 12.88 -6.32
C GLY A 71 0.70 13.20 -6.43
N MET A 72 -0.12 12.24 -6.00
CA MET A 72 -1.57 12.38 -5.92
C MET A 72 -1.95 13.31 -4.78
N ARG A 73 -2.97 14.15 -4.98
CA ARG A 73 -3.56 14.99 -3.93
C ARG A 73 -4.53 14.19 -3.09
N TRP A 74 -4.43 14.34 -1.78
CA TRP A 74 -5.36 13.73 -0.86
C TRP A 74 -6.80 14.22 -1.06
N SER A 75 -7.77 13.31 -1.01
CA SER A 75 -9.19 13.61 -0.95
C SER A 75 -9.97 12.47 -0.29
N GLN A 76 -10.94 12.79 0.53
CA GLN A 76 -11.89 11.82 1.07
C GLN A 76 -11.21 10.55 1.66
N ASN A 77 -10.29 10.73 2.57
CA ASN A 77 -9.57 9.65 3.27
C ASN A 77 -8.76 8.73 2.33
N SER A 78 -8.17 9.29 1.27
CA SER A 78 -7.41 8.53 0.27
C SER A 78 -5.96 8.23 0.64
N CYS A 79 -5.47 8.64 1.81
CA CYS A 79 -4.03 8.61 2.14
C CYS A 79 -3.39 7.22 1.99
N ALA A 80 -4.08 6.14 2.35
CA ALA A 80 -3.58 4.79 2.17
C ALA A 80 -3.40 4.43 0.69
N TYR A 81 -4.35 4.80 -0.16
CA TYR A 81 -4.26 4.61 -1.61
C TYR A 81 -3.17 5.46 -2.23
N ASP A 82 -3.14 6.75 -1.86
CA ASP A 82 -2.20 7.72 -2.40
C ASP A 82 -0.75 7.32 -2.10
N SER A 83 -0.48 6.85 -0.88
CA SER A 83 0.86 6.44 -0.45
C SER A 83 1.37 5.17 -1.15
N ILE A 84 0.47 4.31 -1.66
CA ILE A 84 0.81 3.14 -2.47
C ILE A 84 0.90 3.53 -3.97
N PHE A 85 -0.10 4.25 -4.48
CA PHE A 85 -0.24 4.47 -5.92
C PHE A 85 0.70 5.55 -6.46
N THR A 86 1.12 6.53 -5.64
CA THR A 86 2.13 7.50 -6.06
C THR A 86 3.49 6.84 -6.35
N PRO A 87 4.07 6.01 -5.46
CA PRO A 87 5.28 5.25 -5.79
C PRO A 87 5.11 4.36 -7.02
N ILE A 88 3.97 3.67 -7.15
CA ILE A 88 3.70 2.80 -8.31
C ILE A 88 3.65 3.61 -9.60
N TYR A 89 3.04 4.80 -9.60
CA TYR A 89 3.04 5.67 -10.77
C TYR A 89 4.47 6.06 -11.18
N LEU A 90 5.31 6.47 -10.22
CA LEU A 90 6.68 6.88 -10.52
C LEU A 90 7.53 5.71 -11.04
N LEU A 91 7.37 4.52 -10.47
CA LEU A 91 8.02 3.31 -10.95
C LEU A 91 7.52 2.92 -12.36
N TRP A 92 6.22 3.02 -12.59
CA TRP A 92 5.65 2.78 -13.91
C TRP A 92 6.19 3.76 -14.95
N CYS A 93 6.38 5.03 -14.63
CA CYS A 93 7.00 6.01 -15.54
C CYS A 93 8.43 5.60 -15.94
N ILE A 94 9.19 5.00 -15.03
CA ILE A 94 10.57 4.54 -15.29
C ILE A 94 10.61 3.28 -16.17
N TYR A 95 9.68 2.34 -15.96
CA TYR A 95 9.66 1.03 -16.59
C TYR A 95 8.42 0.80 -17.45
N ARG A 96 7.86 1.85 -18.03
CA ARG A 96 6.52 1.92 -18.64
C ARG A 96 6.16 0.70 -19.49
N ASP A 97 6.95 0.40 -20.50
CA ASP A 97 6.60 -0.65 -21.46
C ASP A 97 6.63 -2.03 -20.81
N THR A 98 7.72 -2.34 -20.13
CA THR A 98 7.90 -3.64 -19.43
C THR A 98 6.83 -3.85 -18.35
N TRP A 99 6.58 -2.83 -17.54
CA TRP A 99 5.62 -2.98 -16.44
C TRP A 99 4.17 -3.01 -16.91
N THR A 100 3.83 -2.30 -17.99
CA THR A 100 2.49 -2.38 -18.56
C THR A 100 2.17 -3.82 -18.98
N GLU A 101 3.08 -4.46 -19.71
CA GLU A 101 2.92 -5.87 -20.12
C GLU A 101 2.88 -6.83 -18.92
N GLU A 102 3.74 -6.62 -17.93
CA GLU A 102 3.79 -7.49 -16.75
C GLU A 102 2.54 -7.35 -15.88
N ILE A 103 2.04 -6.13 -15.68
CA ILE A 103 0.81 -5.89 -14.94
C ILE A 103 -0.39 -6.49 -15.69
N GLN A 104 -0.41 -6.40 -17.02
CA GLN A 104 -1.44 -7.10 -17.83
C GLN A 104 -1.40 -8.61 -17.63
N ARG A 105 -0.19 -9.20 -17.54
CA ARG A 105 -0.03 -10.65 -17.26
C ARG A 105 -0.50 -11.05 -15.86
N THR A 106 -0.45 -10.17 -14.88
CA THR A 106 -0.97 -10.50 -13.53
C THR A 106 -2.46 -10.80 -13.55
N GLY A 107 -3.21 -10.32 -14.56
CA GLY A 107 -4.66 -10.48 -14.66
C GLY A 107 -5.44 -9.70 -13.60
N SER A 108 -4.78 -8.89 -12.79
CA SER A 108 -5.43 -8.05 -11.79
C SER A 108 -6.21 -6.91 -12.47
N THR A 109 -7.54 -6.98 -12.41
CA THR A 109 -8.41 -5.92 -12.94
C THR A 109 -8.10 -4.56 -12.33
N VAL A 110 -7.83 -4.52 -11.03
CA VAL A 110 -7.51 -3.30 -10.28
C VAL A 110 -6.19 -2.72 -10.75
N ALA A 111 -5.17 -3.56 -10.95
CA ALA A 111 -3.87 -3.11 -11.42
C ALA A 111 -3.92 -2.60 -12.86
N MET A 112 -4.63 -3.29 -13.75
CA MET A 112 -4.86 -2.82 -15.13
C MET A 112 -5.59 -1.49 -15.16
N GLN A 113 -6.65 -1.34 -14.36
CA GLN A 113 -7.44 -0.10 -14.27
C GLN A 113 -6.59 1.10 -13.83
N LEU A 114 -5.68 0.91 -12.86
CA LEU A 114 -4.77 1.97 -12.42
C LEU A 114 -3.80 2.36 -13.55
N VAL A 115 -3.20 1.39 -14.23
CA VAL A 115 -2.28 1.64 -15.36
C VAL A 115 -2.97 2.35 -16.52
N GLU A 116 -4.20 1.96 -16.85
CA GLU A 116 -5.01 2.68 -17.84
C GLU A 116 -5.24 4.14 -17.43
N GLY A 117 -5.49 4.36 -16.13
CA GLY A 117 -5.59 5.70 -15.56
C GLY A 117 -4.30 6.51 -15.72
N PHE A 118 -3.13 5.90 -15.49
CA PHE A 118 -1.82 6.53 -15.71
C PHE A 118 -1.61 6.89 -17.19
N ILE A 119 -1.96 5.99 -18.10
CA ILE A 119 -1.89 6.23 -19.55
C ILE A 119 -2.80 7.40 -19.95
N ARG A 120 -4.02 7.47 -19.41
CA ARG A 120 -4.93 8.59 -19.65
C ARG A 120 -4.37 9.91 -19.13
N PHE A 121 -3.80 9.90 -17.92
CA PHE A 121 -3.15 11.08 -17.34
C PHE A 121 -2.01 11.60 -18.22
N GLU A 122 -1.11 10.73 -18.67
CA GLU A 122 0.01 11.08 -19.55
C GLU A 122 -0.44 11.66 -20.91
N LYS A 123 -1.62 11.25 -21.37
CA LYS A 123 -2.26 11.79 -22.58
C LYS A 123 -3.06 13.07 -22.33
N GLY A 124 -3.08 13.60 -21.12
CA GLY A 124 -3.89 14.78 -20.75
C GLY A 124 -5.40 14.52 -20.69
N LEU A 125 -5.83 13.26 -20.61
CA LEU A 125 -7.25 12.86 -20.64
C LEU A 125 -7.85 12.65 -19.23
N GLY A 126 -7.14 13.03 -18.18
CA GLY A 126 -7.58 12.88 -16.78
C GLY A 126 -6.49 13.30 -15.80
N SER A 127 -6.74 13.08 -14.53
CA SER A 127 -5.79 13.31 -13.44
C SER A 127 -5.34 11.98 -12.81
N LEU A 128 -4.27 12.00 -12.01
CA LEU A 128 -3.85 10.84 -11.21
C LEU A 128 -4.91 10.52 -10.14
N GLU A 129 -5.60 11.54 -9.64
CA GLU A 129 -6.70 11.38 -8.70
C GLU A 129 -7.89 10.65 -9.33
N ASP A 130 -8.20 10.91 -10.62
CA ASP A 130 -9.24 10.16 -11.34
C ASP A 130 -8.89 8.67 -11.44
N ALA A 131 -7.63 8.36 -11.76
CA ALA A 131 -7.14 6.98 -11.81
C ALA A 131 -7.28 6.27 -10.46
N ARG A 132 -6.83 6.89 -9.38
CA ARG A 132 -7.00 6.41 -8.01
C ARG A 132 -8.47 6.20 -7.65
N ASP A 133 -9.32 7.18 -7.89
CA ASP A 133 -10.71 7.16 -7.45
C ASP A 133 -11.54 6.14 -8.24
N GLU A 134 -11.18 5.83 -9.46
CA GLU A 134 -11.76 4.74 -10.24
C GLU A 134 -11.44 3.39 -9.60
N VAL A 135 -10.19 3.15 -9.22
CA VAL A 135 -9.77 1.96 -8.48
C VAL A 135 -10.49 1.87 -7.13
N ARG A 136 -10.56 2.96 -6.37
CA ARG A 136 -11.28 3.01 -5.07
C ARG A 136 -12.74 2.62 -5.21
N ARG A 137 -13.44 3.07 -6.26
CA ARG A 137 -14.84 2.69 -6.53
C ARG A 137 -14.96 1.21 -6.88
N THR A 138 -13.99 0.65 -7.58
CA THR A 138 -13.96 -0.78 -7.89
C THR A 138 -13.75 -1.60 -6.62
N LEU A 139 -12.74 -1.27 -5.82
CA LEU A 139 -12.48 -1.95 -4.55
C LEU A 139 -13.66 -1.84 -3.57
N ALA A 140 -14.32 -0.68 -3.50
CA ALA A 140 -15.51 -0.53 -2.65
C ALA A 140 -16.68 -1.43 -3.04
N ARG A 141 -16.71 -1.96 -4.27
CA ARG A 141 -17.73 -2.91 -4.72
C ARG A 141 -17.33 -4.37 -4.51
N THR A 142 -16.03 -4.66 -4.53
CA THR A 142 -15.52 -6.03 -4.51
C THR A 142 -14.98 -6.44 -3.14
N GLU A 143 -14.49 -5.48 -2.34
CA GLU A 143 -13.76 -5.73 -1.11
C GLU A 143 -14.46 -5.12 0.10
N ARG A 144 -14.83 -5.94 1.09
CA ARG A 144 -15.56 -5.48 2.28
C ARG A 144 -14.81 -4.45 3.12
N GLY A 145 -13.47 -4.48 3.11
CA GLY A 145 -12.62 -3.55 3.86
C GLY A 145 -12.39 -2.21 3.16
N CYS A 146 -12.88 -2.04 1.92
CA CYS A 146 -12.61 -0.87 1.09
C CYS A 146 -13.90 -0.08 0.84
N VAL A 147 -14.25 0.85 1.72
CA VAL A 147 -15.42 1.70 1.54
C VAL A 147 -15.00 3.05 0.99
N TYR A 148 -15.59 3.49 -0.14
CA TYR A 148 -15.26 4.76 -0.76
C TYR A 148 -15.55 5.94 0.19
N GLY A 149 -14.56 6.81 0.38
CA GLY A 149 -14.66 7.96 1.28
C GLY A 149 -14.31 7.66 2.75
N ASN A 150 -14.15 6.40 3.13
CA ASN A 150 -13.73 6.00 4.48
C ASN A 150 -12.24 5.69 4.55
N TYR A 151 -11.72 5.59 5.77
CA TYR A 151 -10.38 5.07 6.02
C TYR A 151 -10.28 3.61 5.58
N THR A 152 -9.16 3.27 4.98
CA THR A 152 -8.87 1.92 4.52
C THR A 152 -7.47 1.53 4.99
N SER A 153 -7.29 0.29 5.46
CA SER A 153 -5.97 -0.21 5.84
C SER A 153 -5.10 -0.47 4.60
N LEU A 154 -3.78 -0.36 4.76
CA LEU A 154 -2.85 -0.78 3.70
C LEU A 154 -3.03 -2.25 3.33
N ASP A 155 -3.24 -3.13 4.31
CA ASP A 155 -3.42 -4.56 4.09
C ASP A 155 -4.59 -4.86 3.16
N SER A 156 -5.72 -4.15 3.33
CA SER A 156 -6.91 -4.32 2.48
C SER A 156 -6.63 -3.95 1.02
N ILE A 157 -5.80 -2.94 0.79
CA ILE A 157 -5.41 -2.53 -0.56
C ILE A 157 -4.36 -3.49 -1.13
N CYS A 158 -3.34 -3.82 -0.34
CA CYS A 158 -2.22 -4.65 -0.75
C CYS A 158 -2.64 -6.07 -1.09
N SER A 159 -3.56 -6.68 -0.32
CA SER A 159 -4.07 -8.03 -0.57
C SER A 159 -4.78 -8.19 -1.93
N VAL A 160 -5.20 -7.09 -2.53
CA VAL A 160 -5.83 -7.10 -3.86
C VAL A 160 -4.85 -6.64 -4.93
N TRP A 161 -4.13 -5.54 -4.66
CA TRP A 161 -3.22 -4.95 -5.63
C TRP A 161 -2.04 -5.86 -5.98
N PHE A 162 -1.40 -6.47 -4.97
CA PHE A 162 -0.23 -7.32 -5.17
C PHE A 162 -0.55 -8.79 -5.46
N LYS A 163 -1.82 -9.12 -5.60
CA LYS A 163 -2.25 -10.46 -6.00
C LYS A 163 -1.97 -10.69 -7.48
N THR A 164 -1.37 -11.85 -7.80
CA THR A 164 -1.04 -12.24 -9.16
C THR A 164 -1.73 -13.56 -9.52
N ASN A 165 -1.81 -13.88 -10.82
CA ASN A 165 -2.28 -15.19 -11.28
C ASN A 165 -1.20 -16.27 -11.24
N GLU A 166 0.05 -15.87 -11.02
CA GLU A 166 1.19 -16.77 -10.93
C GLU A 166 1.56 -17.02 -9.47
N VAL A 167 2.06 -18.22 -9.18
CA VAL A 167 2.62 -18.53 -7.86
C VAL A 167 3.90 -17.71 -7.67
N VAL A 168 3.87 -16.78 -6.70
CA VAL A 168 5.04 -15.96 -6.34
C VAL A 168 5.98 -16.78 -5.49
N PHE A 169 5.45 -17.50 -4.48
CA PHE A 169 6.26 -18.39 -3.67
C PHE A 169 5.46 -19.59 -3.16
N GLU A 170 6.20 -20.67 -2.89
CA GLU A 170 5.70 -21.85 -2.21
C GLU A 170 6.12 -21.81 -0.75
N ARG A 171 5.21 -22.20 0.14
CA ARG A 171 5.51 -22.50 1.54
C ARG A 171 5.63 -24.00 1.72
N PHE A 172 6.63 -24.44 2.46
CA PHE A 172 6.82 -25.83 2.79
C PHE A 172 7.42 -26.00 4.20
N TYR A 173 7.05 -27.08 4.87
CA TYR A 173 7.71 -27.47 6.11
C TYR A 173 9.01 -28.18 5.80
N GLN A 174 10.08 -27.79 6.48
CA GLN A 174 11.37 -28.46 6.40
C GLN A 174 11.93 -28.74 7.80
N CYS A 175 12.27 -29.99 8.08
CA CYS A 175 12.94 -30.37 9.32
C CYS A 175 14.48 -30.30 9.15
N PRO A 176 15.26 -30.32 10.26
CA PRO A 176 16.72 -30.31 10.22
C PRO A 176 17.35 -31.45 9.42
N ASN A 177 16.65 -32.58 9.27
CA ASN A 177 17.09 -33.73 8.46
C ASN A 177 16.79 -33.55 6.97
N GLY A 178 16.29 -32.38 6.54
CA GLY A 178 16.02 -32.07 5.14
C GLY A 178 14.70 -32.61 4.58
N HIS A 179 13.88 -33.33 5.37
CA HIS A 179 12.57 -33.77 4.90
C HIS A 179 11.67 -32.55 4.66
N ARG A 180 10.97 -32.55 3.52
CA ARG A 180 10.11 -31.44 3.08
C ARG A 180 8.69 -31.92 2.87
N VAL A 181 7.73 -31.10 3.29
CA VAL A 181 6.31 -31.31 3.04
C VAL A 181 5.73 -29.99 2.52
N HIS A 182 5.13 -30.02 1.34
CA HIS A 182 4.45 -28.86 0.77
C HIS A 182 3.34 -28.38 1.69
N HIS A 183 3.21 -27.07 1.84
CA HIS A 183 2.18 -26.45 2.70
C HIS A 183 1.18 -25.66 1.84
N SER A 184 1.63 -24.63 1.12
CA SER A 184 0.76 -23.81 0.29
C SER A 184 1.55 -23.16 -0.86
N ASN A 185 0.79 -22.74 -1.87
CA ASN A 185 1.23 -21.84 -2.92
C ASN A 185 0.60 -20.48 -2.70
N ASP A 186 1.40 -19.44 -2.73
CA ASP A 186 0.96 -18.06 -2.56
C ASP A 186 1.15 -17.27 -3.84
N CYS A 187 0.10 -16.57 -4.23
CA CYS A 187 0.07 -15.70 -5.41
C CYS A 187 0.19 -14.22 -5.04
N ASP A 188 0.52 -13.91 -3.79
CA ASP A 188 0.64 -12.53 -3.31
C ASP A 188 2.09 -12.08 -3.33
N ALA A 189 2.35 -10.91 -3.94
CA ALA A 189 3.65 -10.24 -3.88
C ALA A 189 3.75 -9.29 -2.67
N TYR A 190 2.77 -9.33 -1.76
CA TYR A 190 2.74 -8.64 -0.48
C TYR A 190 2.95 -9.64 0.66
N LEU A 191 3.99 -9.42 1.44
CA LEU A 191 4.49 -10.35 2.44
C LEU A 191 4.48 -9.70 3.83
N SER A 192 3.85 -10.32 4.80
CA SER A 192 4.00 -9.93 6.20
C SER A 192 5.25 -10.60 6.79
N ILE A 193 6.16 -9.79 7.31
CA ILE A 193 7.39 -10.30 7.94
C ILE A 193 7.10 -10.92 9.32
N GLY A 194 5.91 -10.68 9.88
CA GLY A 194 5.55 -11.19 11.20
C GLY A 194 6.30 -10.49 12.35
N THR A 195 5.96 -10.84 13.57
CA THR A 195 6.56 -10.27 14.80
C THR A 195 7.89 -10.94 15.21
N VAL A 196 8.44 -11.83 14.38
CA VAL A 196 9.73 -12.44 14.66
C VAL A 196 10.82 -11.39 14.38
N VAL A 197 11.62 -11.10 15.37
CA VAL A 197 12.67 -10.08 15.32
C VAL A 197 13.74 -10.47 14.31
N TYR A 198 13.53 -10.14 13.06
CA TYR A 198 14.57 -10.17 12.05
C TYR A 198 15.24 -8.80 12.00
N ALA A 199 16.58 -8.82 11.96
CA ALA A 199 17.32 -7.56 11.89
C ALA A 199 17.04 -6.82 10.57
N SER A 200 16.79 -7.54 9.46
CA SER A 200 16.53 -6.95 8.15
C SER A 200 15.63 -7.82 7.26
N ILE A 201 15.10 -7.22 6.18
CA ILE A 201 14.33 -7.92 5.16
C ILE A 201 15.19 -8.97 4.44
N SER A 202 16.45 -8.66 4.12
CA SER A 202 17.38 -9.64 3.54
C SER A 202 17.58 -10.84 4.45
N GLN A 203 17.72 -10.62 5.74
CA GLN A 203 17.83 -11.68 6.72
C GLN A 203 16.54 -12.53 6.74
N TRP A 204 15.38 -11.92 6.75
CA TRP A 204 14.10 -12.63 6.69
C TRP A 204 14.00 -13.51 5.43
N ILE A 205 14.35 -12.97 4.26
CA ILE A 205 14.37 -13.74 3.00
C ILE A 205 15.35 -14.91 3.08
N SER A 206 16.53 -14.74 3.67
CA SER A 206 17.57 -15.77 3.71
C SER A 206 17.27 -16.88 4.72
N ILE A 207 16.72 -16.54 5.88
CA ILE A 207 16.41 -17.49 6.93
C ILE A 207 15.12 -18.24 6.62
N ASN A 208 14.13 -17.57 6.05
CA ASN A 208 12.85 -18.11 5.58
C ASN A 208 12.23 -19.17 6.49
N SER A 209 12.45 -19.08 7.81
CA SER A 209 11.99 -20.10 8.74
C SER A 209 11.18 -19.47 9.85
N GLU A 210 9.88 -19.52 9.71
CA GLU A 210 9.03 -19.40 10.89
C GLU A 210 9.19 -20.66 11.75
N HIS A 211 9.56 -20.50 13.01
CA HIS A 211 9.52 -21.61 13.96
C HIS A 211 8.08 -22.05 14.15
N THR A 212 7.80 -23.30 13.86
CA THR A 212 6.46 -23.86 14.04
C THR A 212 6.49 -24.95 15.09
N SER A 213 5.33 -25.20 15.71
CA SER A 213 5.11 -26.36 16.57
C SER A 213 4.92 -27.66 15.76
N VAL A 214 5.00 -27.59 14.43
CA VAL A 214 4.81 -28.74 13.55
C VAL A 214 5.99 -29.69 13.66
N ARG A 215 5.68 -30.97 13.84
CA ARG A 215 6.69 -32.02 13.82
C ARG A 215 6.74 -32.71 12.47
N CYS A 216 7.94 -33.04 12.03
CA CYS A 216 8.16 -33.82 10.81
C CYS A 216 7.55 -35.22 10.98
N GLN A 217 6.68 -35.62 10.06
CA GLN A 217 6.03 -36.92 10.09
C GLN A 217 6.99 -38.08 9.86
N ILE A 218 8.18 -37.83 9.28
CA ILE A 218 9.17 -38.87 8.98
C ILE A 218 10.14 -39.10 10.17
N CYS A 219 10.57 -38.01 10.82
CA CYS A 219 11.61 -38.12 11.85
C CYS A 219 11.22 -37.45 13.19
N SER A 220 10.01 -37.01 13.36
CA SER A 220 9.43 -36.37 14.55
C SER A 220 10.18 -35.15 15.09
N ARG A 221 11.19 -34.65 14.38
CA ARG A 221 11.86 -33.39 14.73
C ARG A 221 11.00 -32.20 14.42
N SER A 222 11.20 -31.09 15.11
CA SER A 222 10.55 -29.83 14.82
C SER A 222 10.88 -29.39 13.37
N ALA A 223 9.86 -28.93 12.65
CA ALA A 223 10.00 -28.41 11.29
C ALA A 223 9.69 -26.91 11.27
N GLY A 224 10.45 -26.16 10.48
CA GLY A 224 10.17 -24.74 10.22
C GLY A 224 9.47 -24.55 8.89
N ILE A 225 8.71 -23.47 8.73
CA ILE A 225 8.21 -23.04 7.44
C ILE A 225 9.37 -22.42 6.65
N ARG A 226 9.48 -22.80 5.39
CA ARG A 226 10.42 -22.25 4.41
C ARG A 226 9.66 -21.67 3.24
N LEU A 227 10.19 -20.58 2.69
CA LEU A 227 9.70 -19.98 1.47
C LEU A 227 10.62 -20.34 0.30
N ARG A 228 10.04 -20.57 -0.86
CA ARG A 228 10.75 -20.70 -2.12
C ARG A 228 10.07 -19.83 -3.15
N PHE A 229 10.76 -18.81 -3.64
CA PHE A 229 10.25 -17.98 -4.71
C PHE A 229 10.16 -18.77 -6.02
N CYS A 230 9.03 -18.71 -6.68
CA CYS A 230 8.71 -19.39 -7.93
C CYS A 230 8.70 -18.42 -9.10
N SER A 231 8.30 -17.18 -8.87
CA SER A 231 8.30 -16.10 -9.86
C SER A 231 8.86 -14.81 -9.26
N CYS A 232 9.12 -13.86 -10.13
CA CYS A 232 9.68 -12.56 -9.79
C CYS A 232 8.74 -11.45 -10.27
N PRO A 233 7.75 -11.06 -9.48
CA PRO A 233 6.87 -9.94 -9.83
C PRO A 233 7.68 -8.65 -9.97
N PRO A 234 7.18 -7.63 -10.70
CA PRO A 234 7.87 -6.36 -10.86
C PRO A 234 8.07 -5.61 -9.53
N ILE A 235 7.18 -5.83 -8.57
CA ILE A 235 7.26 -5.26 -7.22
C ILE A 235 7.09 -6.37 -6.19
N LEU A 236 7.95 -6.37 -5.16
CA LEU A 236 7.74 -7.05 -3.89
C LEU A 236 7.43 -6.02 -2.81
N ALA A 237 6.41 -6.26 -2.03
CA ALA A 237 6.03 -5.40 -0.93
C ALA A 237 6.07 -6.18 0.39
N PHE A 238 6.56 -5.52 1.45
CA PHE A 238 6.72 -6.12 2.76
C PHE A 238 6.02 -5.25 3.80
N GLN A 239 5.12 -5.83 4.56
CA GLN A 239 4.68 -5.24 5.82
C GLN A 239 5.84 -5.32 6.79
N VAL A 240 6.28 -4.18 7.31
CA VAL A 240 7.44 -4.08 8.20
C VAL A 240 7.05 -3.59 9.58
N ASP A 241 7.79 -4.06 10.56
CA ASP A 241 7.78 -3.51 11.91
C ASP A 241 8.72 -2.29 11.97
N PRO A 242 8.46 -1.28 12.82
CA PRO A 242 9.33 -0.11 12.97
C PRO A 242 10.80 -0.41 13.29
N THR A 243 11.08 -1.59 13.82
CA THR A 243 12.44 -2.04 14.14
C THR A 243 13.13 -2.81 13.02
N THR A 244 12.40 -3.17 11.96
CA THR A 244 12.96 -3.92 10.82
C THR A 244 13.84 -3.03 9.96
N TYR A 245 15.11 -3.41 9.78
CA TYR A 245 16.00 -2.72 8.86
C TYR A 245 15.62 -2.99 7.41
N MET A 246 15.51 -1.93 6.61
CA MET A 246 15.18 -1.99 5.20
C MET A 246 16.47 -1.92 4.36
N ASP A 247 16.87 -3.06 3.83
CA ASP A 247 18.05 -3.14 2.96
C ASP A 247 17.82 -2.33 1.66
N HIS A 248 18.85 -1.65 1.17
CA HIS A 248 18.72 -0.90 -0.10
C HIS A 248 18.51 -1.82 -1.30
N ASN A 249 19.06 -3.03 -1.25
CA ASN A 249 18.94 -4.03 -2.32
C ASN A 249 18.61 -5.40 -1.72
N LEU A 250 17.76 -6.14 -2.40
CA LEU A 250 17.45 -7.52 -2.08
C LEU A 250 17.92 -8.44 -3.20
N SER A 251 18.38 -9.62 -2.83
CA SER A 251 18.69 -10.70 -3.75
C SER A 251 17.77 -11.87 -3.47
N VAL A 252 16.92 -12.22 -4.43
CA VAL A 252 15.91 -13.27 -4.31
C VAL A 252 16.28 -14.44 -5.22
N GLN A 253 16.49 -15.62 -4.64
CA GLN A 253 16.76 -16.84 -5.38
C GLN A 253 15.44 -17.46 -5.87
N ILE A 254 15.38 -17.82 -7.18
CA ILE A 254 14.19 -18.38 -7.79
C ILE A 254 14.33 -19.88 -7.93
N GLY A 255 13.38 -20.61 -7.35
CA GLY A 255 13.31 -22.07 -7.44
C GLY A 255 14.55 -22.75 -6.90
N ASN A 256 14.97 -23.82 -7.58
CA ASN A 256 16.21 -24.55 -7.30
C ASN A 256 17.36 -24.10 -8.22
N ARG A 257 17.17 -23.06 -9.02
CA ARG A 257 18.13 -22.59 -10.01
C ARG A 257 19.10 -21.60 -9.36
N VAL A 258 20.28 -21.45 -9.96
CA VAL A 258 21.29 -20.44 -9.60
C VAL A 258 20.82 -19.01 -10.00
N GLN A 259 19.58 -18.88 -10.49
CA GLN A 259 19.05 -17.60 -10.92
C GLN A 259 18.70 -16.75 -9.70
N VAL A 260 19.39 -15.62 -9.58
CA VAL A 260 19.15 -14.60 -8.55
C VAL A 260 18.55 -13.38 -9.21
N GLN A 261 17.38 -12.97 -8.76
CA GLN A 261 16.78 -11.70 -9.16
C GLN A 261 17.10 -10.63 -8.13
N ARG A 262 17.42 -9.44 -8.61
CA ARG A 262 17.72 -8.28 -7.77
C ARG A 262 16.52 -7.34 -7.72
N TYR A 263 16.33 -6.76 -6.55
CA TYR A 263 15.34 -5.74 -6.28
C TYR A 263 16.00 -4.58 -5.55
N ALA A 264 15.62 -3.35 -5.89
CA ALA A 264 16.03 -2.14 -5.18
C ALA A 264 14.87 -1.59 -4.35
N LEU A 265 15.16 -1.06 -3.17
CA LEU A 265 14.18 -0.34 -2.36
C LEU A 265 13.67 0.87 -3.16
N ALA A 266 12.36 0.93 -3.35
CA ALA A 266 11.70 1.92 -4.19
C ALA A 266 10.80 2.87 -3.39
N ALA A 267 10.22 2.39 -2.30
CA ALA A 267 9.45 3.24 -1.40
C ALA A 267 9.37 2.66 0.00
N VAL A 268 9.21 3.54 0.98
CA VAL A 268 8.82 3.21 2.36
C VAL A 268 7.57 4.01 2.70
N ILE A 269 6.54 3.33 3.19
CA ILE A 269 5.31 3.95 3.65
C ILE A 269 5.33 4.03 5.16
N TYR A 270 4.92 5.18 5.68
CA TYR A 270 4.88 5.51 7.09
C TYR A 270 3.47 5.78 7.55
N TYR A 271 3.19 5.47 8.81
CA TYR A 271 1.90 5.74 9.45
C TYR A 271 2.08 6.55 10.72
N ALA A 272 1.34 7.64 10.84
CA ALA A 272 1.23 8.45 12.05
C ALA A 272 -0.09 9.21 12.06
N HIS A 273 -0.73 9.31 13.22
CA HIS A 273 -1.92 10.16 13.42
C HIS A 273 -3.03 9.94 12.38
N GLU A 274 -3.36 8.68 12.12
CA GLU A 274 -4.40 8.29 11.14
C GLU A 274 -4.09 8.75 9.70
N HIS A 275 -2.82 8.96 9.37
CA HIS A 275 -2.38 9.42 8.07
C HIS A 275 -1.19 8.62 7.57
N PHE A 276 -1.18 8.34 6.26
CA PHE A 276 -0.08 7.69 5.55
C PHE A 276 0.70 8.70 4.72
N THR A 277 2.03 8.59 4.79
CA THR A 277 2.99 9.30 3.97
C THR A 277 3.98 8.32 3.35
N ALA A 278 4.82 8.75 2.42
CA ALA A 278 5.82 7.88 1.83
C ALA A 278 7.15 8.62 1.58
N GLN A 279 8.25 7.88 1.63
CA GLN A 279 9.52 8.23 1.02
C GLN A 279 9.70 7.36 -0.22
N ILE A 280 10.00 7.98 -1.36
CA ILE A 280 10.09 7.34 -2.66
C ILE A 280 11.52 7.50 -3.17
N ILE A 281 12.15 6.40 -3.55
CA ILE A 281 13.52 6.36 -4.03
C ILE A 281 13.49 6.23 -5.54
N THR A 282 14.08 7.18 -6.25
CA THR A 282 14.25 7.14 -7.70
C THR A 282 15.52 6.38 -8.09
N ARG A 283 15.61 5.97 -9.36
CA ARG A 283 16.72 5.14 -9.88
C ARG A 283 18.10 5.79 -9.67
N ASP A 284 18.18 7.10 -9.64
CA ASP A 284 19.39 7.87 -9.37
C ASP A 284 19.73 8.00 -7.87
N GLY A 285 18.96 7.34 -7.01
CA GLY A 285 19.15 7.31 -5.57
C GLY A 285 18.61 8.51 -4.83
N ARG A 286 17.96 9.48 -5.49
CA ARG A 286 17.30 10.60 -4.81
C ARG A 286 16.09 10.09 -4.04
N VAL A 287 15.84 10.70 -2.89
CA VAL A 287 14.71 10.39 -2.02
C VAL A 287 13.75 11.56 -2.00
N TRP A 288 12.50 11.24 -2.27
CA TRP A 288 11.41 12.19 -2.37
C TRP A 288 10.38 11.92 -1.29
N PHE A 289 9.98 12.97 -0.59
CA PHE A 289 8.93 12.87 0.42
C PHE A 289 7.56 13.15 -0.20
N TYR A 290 6.61 12.31 0.13
CA TYR A 290 5.22 12.39 -0.29
C TYR A 290 4.29 12.54 0.91
N ASP A 291 3.47 13.61 0.92
CA ASP A 291 2.33 13.81 1.80
C ASP A 291 1.16 14.38 0.98
N GLY A 292 0.19 13.54 0.66
CA GLY A 292 -0.97 13.91 -0.15
C GLY A 292 -1.80 15.06 0.44
N MET A 293 -1.85 15.20 1.77
CA MET A 293 -2.53 16.31 2.45
C MET A 293 -1.77 17.63 2.28
N ALA A 294 -0.43 17.60 2.34
CA ALA A 294 0.38 18.78 2.09
C ALA A 294 0.23 19.24 0.63
N ILE A 295 0.29 18.32 -0.32
CA ILE A 295 0.06 18.57 -1.75
C ILE A 295 -1.33 19.20 -1.98
N ALA A 296 -2.37 18.65 -1.34
CA ALA A 296 -3.73 19.18 -1.48
C ALA A 296 -3.88 20.62 -0.96
N ARG A 297 -3.22 20.94 0.17
CA ARG A 297 -3.24 22.29 0.75
C ARG A 297 -2.47 23.30 -0.09
N GLN A 298 -1.32 22.91 -0.60
CA GLN A 298 -0.44 23.78 -1.39
C GLN A 298 -0.89 23.90 -2.85
N ASN A 299 -1.77 23.03 -3.31
CA ASN A 299 -2.17 22.86 -4.71
C ASN A 299 -0.96 22.70 -5.65
N ASN A 300 0.12 22.09 -5.15
CA ASN A 300 1.33 21.81 -5.89
C ASN A 300 1.61 20.29 -5.84
N PRO A 301 1.54 19.57 -6.98
CA PRO A 301 1.75 18.13 -7.01
C PRO A 301 3.24 17.70 -6.93
N ALA A 302 4.19 18.64 -7.02
CA ALA A 302 5.61 18.33 -6.95
C ALA A 302 5.98 17.76 -5.57
N LEU A 303 6.80 16.71 -5.58
CA LEU A 303 7.34 16.11 -4.37
C LEU A 303 8.54 16.91 -3.85
N GLU A 304 8.77 16.81 -2.55
CA GLU A 304 9.91 17.43 -1.90
C GLU A 304 11.12 16.47 -1.94
N ASN A 305 12.26 16.93 -2.49
CA ASN A 305 13.50 16.18 -2.39
C ASN A 305 14.07 16.31 -0.97
N VAL A 306 14.22 15.18 -0.27
CA VAL A 306 14.69 15.15 1.12
C VAL A 306 16.10 14.58 1.26
N GLY A 307 16.75 14.23 0.15
CA GLY A 307 18.14 13.74 0.18
C GLY A 307 18.43 12.63 -0.81
N SER A 308 19.43 11.82 -0.48
CA SER A 308 19.85 10.66 -1.26
C SER A 308 19.97 9.44 -0.37
N ILE A 309 19.59 8.27 -0.90
CA ILE A 309 19.75 6.97 -0.22
C ILE A 309 21.24 6.64 0.05
N ASN A 310 22.14 7.24 -0.72
CA ASN A 310 23.60 7.09 -0.55
C ASN A 310 24.18 8.03 0.52
N ASP A 311 23.39 8.93 1.05
CA ASP A 311 23.80 9.80 2.15
C ASP A 311 23.78 8.99 3.45
N MET A 312 24.95 8.86 4.10
CA MET A 312 25.08 8.11 5.36
C MET A 312 24.26 8.73 6.51
N SER A 313 23.88 10.00 6.40
CA SER A 313 22.98 10.66 7.36
C SER A 313 21.50 10.31 7.16
N PHE A 314 21.15 9.72 6.01
CA PHE A 314 19.76 9.42 5.68
C PHE A 314 19.24 8.20 6.46
N ASN A 315 18.23 8.44 7.29
CA ASN A 315 17.63 7.40 8.12
C ASN A 315 16.21 7.05 7.63
N MET A 316 16.06 5.89 7.00
CA MET A 316 14.78 5.36 6.53
C MET A 316 13.85 4.89 7.65
N GLN A 317 14.33 4.79 8.89
CA GLN A 317 13.52 4.33 10.04
C GLN A 317 12.59 5.42 10.58
N THR A 318 12.80 6.66 10.18
CA THR A 318 11.94 7.78 10.58
C THR A 318 11.48 8.57 9.36
N CYS A 319 10.24 9.00 9.36
CA CYS A 319 9.74 9.93 8.35
C CYS A 319 10.32 11.32 8.61
N HIS A 320 11.02 11.88 7.62
CA HIS A 320 11.42 13.29 7.65
C HIS A 320 10.20 14.16 7.33
N GLY A 321 9.67 14.81 8.34
CA GLY A 321 8.53 15.71 8.19
C GLY A 321 7.93 16.08 9.54
N THR A 322 7.02 17.05 9.53
CA THR A 322 6.40 17.63 10.73
C THR A 322 5.57 16.65 11.56
N ARG A 323 5.33 15.43 11.07
CA ARG A 323 4.42 14.47 11.73
C ARG A 323 5.11 13.25 12.31
N GLY A 324 6.36 12.95 11.95
CA GLY A 324 7.07 11.74 12.37
C GLY A 324 6.19 10.51 12.21
N GLY A 325 6.61 9.51 11.47
CA GLY A 325 5.83 8.28 11.28
C GLY A 325 6.68 7.05 11.52
N SER A 326 6.03 5.95 11.90
CA SER A 326 6.67 4.65 11.94
C SER A 326 6.53 3.97 10.58
N PRO A 327 7.61 3.39 10.03
CA PRO A 327 7.51 2.61 8.81
C PRO A 327 6.57 1.42 9.04
N CYS A 328 5.69 1.19 8.06
CA CYS A 328 4.73 0.09 8.10
C CYS A 328 4.76 -0.77 6.84
N MET A 329 5.36 -0.26 5.75
CA MET A 329 5.51 -1.03 4.51
C MET A 329 6.75 -0.59 3.74
N ALA A 330 7.48 -1.56 3.19
CA ALA A 330 8.58 -1.34 2.25
C ALA A 330 8.23 -1.94 0.88
N MET A 331 8.50 -1.20 -0.19
CA MET A 331 8.28 -1.63 -1.57
C MET A 331 9.61 -1.73 -2.30
N TYR A 332 9.82 -2.84 -2.98
CA TYR A 332 11.04 -3.14 -3.74
C TYR A 332 10.70 -3.36 -5.20
N ALA A 333 11.36 -2.63 -6.07
CA ALA A 333 11.22 -2.77 -7.51
C ALA A 333 12.31 -3.68 -8.09
N ARG A 334 11.94 -4.56 -9.00
CA ARG A 334 12.89 -5.40 -9.74
C ARG A 334 13.79 -4.56 -10.64
N ILE A 335 15.12 -4.84 -10.60
CA ILE A 335 16.16 -4.15 -11.37
C ILE A 335 16.94 -5.11 -12.27
#